data_f52d34c59929cb19d6ce53896f10a577
#
_entry.id   f52d34c59929cb19d6ce53896f10a577
#
_cell.length_a   1.000
_cell.length_b   1.000
_cell.length_c   1.000
_cell.angle_alpha   90.00
_cell.angle_beta   90.00
_cell.angle_gamma   90.00
#
_symmetry.space_group_name_H-M   'P 1'
#
loop_
_entity.id
_entity.type
_entity.pdbx_description
1 polymer ?
#
loop_
_entity_poly.entity_id
_entity_poly.type
_entity_poly.pdbx_seq_one_letter_code
_entity_poly.pdbx_strand_id
1 'polypeptide(L)'
;TGQTLTESEMSRLNVGVTRVLSKGVFNLDETLAHLNIALARKRVLSSEAQRLVRQAMAYIQAHYAEPLSRQEIAAHVGLSDDYLTSCFHKELGLTPVAYLNRYRVQQARQLLANTHKSITEIALDVGFSSSSYFSRIFRRETGMSPEAYRRS
;
A
#
# COMPACT_ATOMS: atom_id res chain seq x y z
N THR A 1 21.47 11.43 -5.97
CA THR A 1 20.94 10.33 -5.17
C THR A 1 20.75 9.10 -6.04
N GLY A 2 21.80 8.28 -6.12
CA GLY A 2 21.82 7.07 -6.93
C GLY A 2 20.89 6.00 -6.33
N GLN A 3 19.73 5.79 -6.92
CA GLN A 3 19.06 4.51 -6.76
C GLN A 3 19.83 3.50 -7.61
N THR A 4 20.50 2.58 -6.94
CA THR A 4 21.10 1.43 -7.60
C THR A 4 19.97 0.59 -8.20
N LEU A 5 20.04 0.40 -9.51
CA LEU A 5 19.13 -0.52 -10.21
C LEU A 5 19.25 -1.91 -9.60
N THR A 6 18.13 -2.57 -9.37
CA THR A 6 18.13 -3.95 -8.91
C THR A 6 18.70 -4.85 -10.01
N GLU A 7 19.23 -6.00 -9.61
CA GLU A 7 19.80 -6.99 -10.53
C GLU A 7 18.79 -7.42 -11.61
N SER A 8 17.51 -7.49 -11.25
CA SER A 8 16.40 -7.76 -12.18
C SER A 8 16.20 -6.62 -13.20
N GLU A 9 16.32 -5.38 -12.78
CA GLU A 9 16.21 -4.20 -13.67
C GLU A 9 17.40 -4.08 -14.60
N MET A 10 18.59 -4.37 -14.11
CA MET A 10 19.81 -4.47 -14.93
C MET A 10 19.70 -5.56 -15.98
N SER A 11 19.17 -6.74 -15.62
CA SER A 11 18.96 -7.85 -16.53
C SER A 11 17.95 -7.50 -17.64
N ARG A 12 16.86 -6.85 -17.31
CA ARG A 12 15.88 -6.37 -18.30
C ARG A 12 16.43 -5.31 -19.23
N LEU A 13 17.25 -4.40 -18.72
CA LEU A 13 17.95 -3.38 -19.49
C LEU A 13 18.95 -4.03 -20.46
N ASN A 14 19.74 -5.00 -20.00
CA ASN A 14 20.71 -5.71 -20.82
C ASN A 14 20.04 -6.50 -21.96
N VAL A 15 18.93 -7.17 -21.70
CA VAL A 15 18.16 -7.88 -22.73
C VAL A 15 17.61 -6.90 -23.77
N GLY A 16 17.10 -5.76 -23.34
CA GLY A 16 16.61 -4.70 -24.23
C GLY A 16 17.70 -4.11 -25.10
N VAL A 17 18.88 -3.79 -24.52
CA VAL A 17 20.04 -3.25 -25.20
C VAL A 17 20.61 -4.28 -26.19
N THR A 18 20.77 -5.54 -25.79
CA THR A 18 21.25 -6.62 -26.65
C THR A 18 20.31 -6.82 -27.85
N ARG A 19 19.01 -6.76 -27.64
CA ARG A 19 18.02 -6.93 -28.71
C ARG A 19 18.02 -5.79 -29.72
N VAL A 20 18.30 -4.55 -29.29
CA VAL A 20 18.41 -3.38 -30.15
C VAL A 20 19.74 -3.39 -30.93
N LEU A 21 20.82 -3.74 -30.25
CA LEU A 21 22.16 -3.83 -30.88
C LEU A 21 22.22 -4.97 -31.91
N SER A 22 21.51 -6.09 -31.69
CA SER A 22 21.52 -7.24 -32.64
C SER A 22 20.79 -6.95 -33.94
N LYS A 23 19.94 -5.93 -34.01
CA LYS A 23 19.21 -5.54 -35.22
C LYS A 23 19.94 -4.51 -36.09
N GLY A 24 21.04 -3.92 -35.61
CA GLY A 24 21.88 -3.02 -36.39
C GLY A 24 21.19 -1.74 -36.91
N VAL A 25 20.02 -1.39 -36.36
CA VAL A 25 19.15 -0.34 -36.91
C VAL A 25 19.32 1.00 -36.20
N PHE A 26 19.98 1.05 -35.04
CA PHE A 26 20.13 2.28 -34.26
C PHE A 26 21.60 2.56 -33.92
N ASN A 27 22.01 3.84 -33.96
CA ASN A 27 23.27 4.24 -33.39
C ASN A 27 23.18 4.31 -31.84
N LEU A 28 24.35 4.33 -31.20
CA LEU A 28 24.44 4.29 -29.73
C LEU A 28 23.74 5.49 -29.08
N ASP A 29 23.83 6.68 -29.68
CA ASP A 29 23.22 7.90 -29.14
C ASP A 29 21.69 7.84 -29.16
N GLU A 30 21.09 7.32 -30.25
CA GLU A 30 19.65 7.10 -30.34
C GLU A 30 19.15 6.07 -29.33
N THR A 31 19.90 4.99 -29.13
CA THR A 31 19.59 3.95 -28.14
C THR A 31 19.60 4.52 -26.72
N LEU A 32 20.63 5.31 -26.38
CA LEU A 32 20.71 5.98 -25.07
C LEU A 32 19.58 6.98 -24.85
N ALA A 33 19.21 7.74 -25.90
CA ALA A 33 18.06 8.66 -25.82
C ALA A 33 16.76 7.92 -25.55
N HIS A 34 16.49 6.80 -26.23
CA HIS A 34 15.31 5.97 -26.00
C HIS A 34 15.28 5.35 -24.59
N LEU A 35 16.42 4.88 -24.08
CA LEU A 35 16.54 4.35 -22.71
C LEU A 35 16.28 5.44 -21.68
N ASN A 36 16.80 6.64 -21.86
CA ASN A 36 16.56 7.76 -20.95
C ASN A 36 15.09 8.17 -20.90
N ILE A 37 14.40 8.19 -22.04
CA ILE A 37 12.96 8.48 -22.13
C ILE A 37 12.17 7.39 -21.39
N ALA A 38 12.49 6.10 -21.59
CA ALA A 38 11.83 4.98 -20.94
C ALA A 38 12.03 5.02 -19.42
N LEU A 39 13.23 5.33 -18.92
CA LEU A 39 13.53 5.47 -17.50
C LEU A 39 12.80 6.67 -16.88
N ALA A 40 12.77 7.81 -17.57
CA ALA A 40 12.03 8.99 -17.12
C ALA A 40 10.54 8.70 -17.01
N ARG A 41 9.95 7.99 -17.99
CA ARG A 41 8.53 7.57 -17.96
C ARG A 41 8.25 6.64 -16.78
N LYS A 42 9.12 5.67 -16.51
CA LYS A 42 9.00 4.77 -15.36
C LYS A 42 9.05 5.53 -14.02
N ARG A 43 9.92 6.52 -13.89
CA ARG A 43 10.01 7.38 -12.69
C ARG A 43 8.75 8.20 -12.48
N VAL A 44 8.19 8.78 -13.54
CA VAL A 44 6.93 9.55 -13.48
C VAL A 44 5.78 8.66 -13.02
N LEU A 45 5.63 7.45 -13.57
CA LEU A 45 4.60 6.49 -13.19
C LEU A 45 4.74 6.04 -11.73
N SER A 46 5.97 5.77 -11.27
CA SER A 46 6.24 5.41 -9.88
C SER A 46 5.92 6.56 -8.91
N SER A 47 6.27 7.79 -9.25
CA SER A 47 5.96 8.98 -8.47
C SER A 47 4.45 9.23 -8.38
N GLU A 48 3.73 9.03 -9.47
CA GLU A 48 2.27 9.13 -9.53
C GLU A 48 1.61 8.06 -8.66
N ALA A 49 2.07 6.82 -8.74
CA ALA A 49 1.57 5.73 -7.91
C ALA A 49 1.80 6.01 -6.41
N GLN A 50 2.95 6.52 -6.03
CA GLN A 50 3.24 6.93 -4.66
C GLN A 50 2.30 8.04 -4.17
N ARG A 51 2.02 9.03 -5.01
CA ARG A 51 1.09 10.11 -4.70
C ARG A 51 -0.32 9.58 -4.46
N LEU A 52 -0.79 8.68 -5.32
CA LEU A 52 -2.12 8.07 -5.21
C LEU A 52 -2.24 7.18 -3.97
N VAL A 53 -1.22 6.42 -3.64
CA VAL A 53 -1.17 5.63 -2.40
C VAL A 53 -1.24 6.54 -1.17
N ARG A 54 -0.51 7.64 -1.14
CA ARG A 54 -0.58 8.61 -0.04
C ARG A 54 -1.96 9.24 0.11
N GLN A 55 -2.62 9.56 -1.01
CA GLN A 55 -3.99 10.08 -0.99
C GLN A 55 -4.97 9.04 -0.44
N ALA A 56 -4.84 7.77 -0.83
CA ALA A 56 -5.65 6.69 -0.31
C ALA A 56 -5.41 6.46 1.18
N MET A 57 -4.16 6.50 1.64
CA MET A 57 -3.81 6.41 3.06
C MET A 57 -4.47 7.53 3.88
N ALA A 58 -4.40 8.76 3.40
CA ALA A 58 -5.02 9.92 4.06
C ALA A 58 -6.55 9.77 4.13
N TYR A 59 -7.17 9.28 3.08
CA TYR A 59 -8.60 9.00 3.06
C TYR A 59 -8.98 7.91 4.07
N ILE A 60 -8.24 6.82 4.12
CA ILE A 60 -8.43 5.75 5.11
C ILE A 60 -8.31 6.29 6.54
N GLN A 61 -7.29 7.09 6.82
CA GLN A 61 -7.09 7.69 8.15
C GLN A 61 -8.22 8.63 8.55
N ALA A 62 -8.81 9.34 7.59
CA ALA A 62 -9.93 10.25 7.84
C ALA A 62 -11.27 9.51 8.04
N HIS A 63 -11.44 8.32 7.46
CA HIS A 63 -12.72 7.60 7.39
C HIS A 63 -12.68 6.18 7.99
N TYR A 64 -11.63 5.82 8.73
CA TYR A 64 -11.42 4.45 9.22
C TYR A 64 -12.56 3.92 10.10
N ALA A 65 -13.23 4.79 10.85
CA ALA A 65 -14.32 4.40 11.75
C ALA A 65 -15.64 4.15 11.03
N GLU A 66 -15.74 4.52 9.77
CA GLU A 66 -16.90 4.31 8.92
C GLU A 66 -16.84 2.96 8.21
N PRO A 67 -17.99 2.40 7.75
CA PRO A 67 -17.96 1.29 6.81
C PRO A 67 -17.20 1.72 5.54
N LEU A 68 -16.07 1.10 5.29
CA LEU A 68 -15.19 1.51 4.19
C LEU A 68 -14.77 0.29 3.39
N SER A 69 -15.17 0.26 2.11
CA SER A 69 -14.83 -0.80 1.19
C SER A 69 -13.61 -0.44 0.34
N ARG A 70 -12.97 -1.45 -0.23
CA ARG A 70 -11.88 -1.28 -1.20
C ARG A 70 -12.34 -0.44 -2.40
N GLN A 71 -13.56 -0.66 -2.87
CA GLN A 71 -14.15 0.07 -3.98
C GLN A 71 -14.30 1.56 -3.68
N GLU A 72 -14.73 1.90 -2.47
CA GLU A 72 -14.86 3.31 -2.06
C GLU A 72 -13.51 4.01 -1.97
N ILE A 73 -12.49 3.33 -1.45
CA ILE A 73 -11.13 3.87 -1.39
C ILE A 73 -10.60 4.12 -2.81
N ALA A 74 -10.76 3.15 -3.70
CA ALA A 74 -10.34 3.26 -5.10
C ALA A 74 -11.06 4.38 -5.84
N ALA A 75 -12.37 4.49 -5.66
CA ALA A 75 -13.20 5.54 -6.27
C ALA A 75 -12.75 6.94 -5.83
N HIS A 76 -12.39 7.11 -4.56
CA HIS A 76 -11.92 8.39 -4.03
C HIS A 76 -10.66 8.90 -4.75
N VAL A 77 -9.74 8.02 -5.09
CA VAL A 77 -8.50 8.39 -5.79
C VAL A 77 -8.61 8.23 -7.31
N GLY A 78 -9.78 7.87 -7.84
CA GLY A 78 -10.03 7.75 -9.27
C GLY A 78 -9.40 6.53 -9.93
N LEU A 79 -9.19 5.45 -9.18
CA LEU A 79 -8.58 4.21 -9.66
C LEU A 79 -9.57 3.04 -9.62
N SER A 80 -9.27 1.99 -10.41
CA SER A 80 -9.92 0.70 -10.23
C SER A 80 -9.40 0.00 -8.96
N ASP A 81 -10.20 -0.93 -8.41
CA ASP A 81 -9.81 -1.76 -7.28
C ASP A 81 -8.49 -2.47 -7.46
N ASP A 82 -8.34 -3.11 -8.62
CA ASP A 82 -7.16 -3.92 -8.91
C ASP A 82 -5.90 -3.07 -9.04
N TYR A 83 -6.02 -1.90 -9.66
CA TYR A 83 -4.89 -1.00 -9.80
C TYR A 83 -4.47 -0.39 -8.46
N LEU A 84 -5.44 0.01 -7.63
CA LEU A 84 -5.15 0.50 -6.28
C LEU A 84 -4.45 -0.58 -5.44
N THR A 85 -4.96 -1.81 -5.49
CA THR A 85 -4.37 -2.96 -4.78
C THR A 85 -2.93 -3.22 -5.23
N SER A 86 -2.67 -3.15 -6.53
CA SER A 86 -1.33 -3.30 -7.10
C SER A 86 -0.38 -2.19 -6.62
N CYS A 87 -0.84 -0.94 -6.59
CA CYS A 87 -0.05 0.20 -6.11
C CYS A 87 0.28 0.06 -4.62
N PHE A 88 -0.70 -0.31 -3.79
CA PHE A 88 -0.48 -0.54 -2.36
C PHE A 88 0.51 -1.67 -2.12
N HIS A 89 0.37 -2.77 -2.82
CA HIS A 89 1.27 -3.92 -2.68
C HIS A 89 2.70 -3.55 -3.06
N LYS A 90 2.87 -2.81 -4.15
CA LYS A 90 4.17 -2.36 -4.62
C LYS A 90 4.84 -1.38 -3.65
N GLU A 91 4.09 -0.39 -3.12
CA GLU A 91 4.64 0.69 -2.30
C GLU A 91 4.73 0.32 -0.80
N LEU A 92 3.79 -0.47 -0.28
CA LEU A 92 3.67 -0.77 1.14
C LEU A 92 3.80 -2.26 1.48
N GLY A 93 3.74 -3.14 0.50
CA GLY A 93 3.76 -4.60 0.72
C GLY A 93 2.47 -5.16 1.29
N LEU A 94 1.37 -4.40 1.30
CA LEU A 94 0.07 -4.83 1.81
C LEU A 94 -1.09 -4.28 0.98
N THR A 95 -2.27 -4.87 1.15
CA THR A 95 -3.48 -4.41 0.47
C THR A 95 -4.09 -3.18 1.16
N PRO A 96 -4.96 -2.41 0.48
CA PRO A 96 -5.68 -1.31 1.12
C PRO A 96 -6.49 -1.73 2.34
N VAL A 97 -7.15 -2.89 2.28
CA VAL A 97 -7.94 -3.44 3.41
C VAL A 97 -7.03 -3.83 4.58
N ALA A 98 -5.89 -4.43 4.31
CA ALA A 98 -4.90 -4.75 5.35
C ALA A 98 -4.37 -3.47 6.02
N TYR A 99 -4.12 -2.43 5.26
CA TYR A 99 -3.74 -1.12 5.80
C TYR A 99 -4.84 -0.52 6.69
N LEU A 100 -6.09 -0.55 6.23
CA LEU A 100 -7.26 -0.09 7.00
C LEU A 100 -7.37 -0.84 8.33
N ASN A 101 -7.28 -2.16 8.30
CA ASN A 101 -7.36 -2.99 9.50
C ASN A 101 -6.21 -2.70 10.48
N ARG A 102 -5.01 -2.51 9.98
CA ARG A 102 -3.84 -2.16 10.80
C ARG A 102 -4.02 -0.79 11.46
N TYR A 103 -4.54 0.18 10.74
CA TYR A 103 -4.83 1.50 11.28
C TYR A 103 -5.92 1.44 12.36
N ARG A 104 -6.99 0.70 12.12
CA ARG A 104 -8.06 0.45 13.10
C ARG A 104 -7.53 -0.19 14.38
N VAL A 105 -6.65 -1.16 14.25
CA VAL A 105 -6.00 -1.81 15.40
C VAL A 105 -5.15 -0.83 16.20
N GLN A 106 -4.42 0.05 15.56
CA GLN A 106 -3.65 1.10 16.24
C GLN A 106 -4.56 2.04 17.06
N GLN A 107 -5.69 2.44 16.49
CA GLN A 107 -6.68 3.26 17.20
C GLN A 107 -7.31 2.49 18.37
N ALA A 108 -7.61 1.21 18.18
CA ALA A 108 -8.15 0.35 19.23
C ALA A 108 -7.17 0.20 20.40
N ARG A 109 -5.87 0.08 20.13
CA ARG A 109 -4.83 0.01 21.18
C ARG A 109 -4.88 1.22 22.11
N GLN A 110 -5.07 2.41 21.56
CA GLN A 110 -5.19 3.63 22.34
C GLN A 110 -6.46 3.63 23.21
N LEU A 111 -7.59 3.19 22.66
CA LEU A 111 -8.84 3.08 23.39
C LEU A 111 -8.78 2.03 24.51
N LEU A 112 -8.13 0.90 24.27
CA LEU A 112 -7.91 -0.15 25.27
C LEU A 112 -7.07 0.36 26.45
N ALA A 113 -6.05 1.17 26.16
CA ALA A 113 -5.17 1.72 27.18
C ALA A 113 -5.80 2.89 27.98
N ASN A 114 -6.61 3.71 27.32
CA ASN A 114 -7.06 5.00 27.86
C ASN A 114 -8.53 5.05 28.25
N THR A 115 -9.31 4.00 28.02
CA THR A 115 -10.74 3.96 28.34
C THR A 115 -11.13 2.66 29.03
N HIS A 116 -12.33 2.65 29.64
CA HIS A 116 -12.95 1.46 30.22
C HIS A 116 -14.03 0.87 29.32
N LYS A 117 -14.09 1.29 28.06
CA LYS A 117 -15.05 0.76 27.09
C LYS A 117 -14.88 -0.76 26.91
N SER A 118 -15.99 -1.45 26.68
CA SER A 118 -15.96 -2.88 26.39
C SER A 118 -15.23 -3.16 25.07
N ILE A 119 -14.76 -4.37 24.89
CA ILE A 119 -14.12 -4.81 23.64
C ILE A 119 -15.07 -4.63 22.46
N THR A 120 -16.35 -4.95 22.63
CA THR A 120 -17.39 -4.77 21.61
C THR A 120 -17.57 -3.30 21.23
N GLU A 121 -17.64 -2.40 22.21
CA GLU A 121 -17.73 -0.95 21.96
C GLU A 121 -16.52 -0.44 21.19
N ILE A 122 -15.32 -0.83 21.59
CA ILE A 122 -14.08 -0.43 20.91
C ILE A 122 -14.05 -0.95 19.46
N ALA A 123 -14.45 -2.21 19.25
CA ALA A 123 -14.54 -2.78 17.90
C ALA A 123 -15.42 -1.95 16.97
N LEU A 124 -16.59 -1.55 17.45
CA LEU A 124 -17.53 -0.71 16.70
C LEU A 124 -16.99 0.71 16.50
N ASP A 125 -16.43 1.31 17.55
CA ASP A 125 -15.88 2.67 17.51
C ASP A 125 -14.76 2.83 16.45
N VAL A 126 -13.94 1.80 16.26
CA VAL A 126 -12.87 1.84 15.27
C VAL A 126 -13.29 1.30 13.89
N GLY A 127 -14.56 0.94 13.70
CA GLY A 127 -15.12 0.64 12.40
C GLY A 127 -15.25 -0.84 12.04
N PHE A 128 -15.00 -1.78 12.97
CA PHE A 128 -15.25 -3.19 12.71
C PHE A 128 -16.74 -3.52 12.87
N SER A 129 -17.24 -4.40 12.00
CA SER A 129 -18.66 -4.80 12.02
C SER A 129 -18.99 -5.83 13.10
N SER A 130 -18.00 -6.56 13.63
CA SER A 130 -18.16 -7.52 14.69
C SER A 130 -16.95 -7.57 15.61
N SER A 131 -17.18 -7.86 16.88
CA SER A 131 -16.15 -8.03 17.89
C SER A 131 -15.30 -9.28 17.64
N SER A 132 -15.88 -10.33 17.08
CA SER A 132 -15.17 -11.57 16.73
C SER A 132 -14.15 -11.34 15.63
N TYR A 133 -14.53 -10.65 14.57
CA TYR A 133 -13.62 -10.28 13.49
C TYR A 133 -12.52 -9.33 14.01
N PHE A 134 -12.91 -8.33 14.79
CA PHE A 134 -11.95 -7.42 15.44
C PHE A 134 -10.92 -8.18 16.26
N SER A 135 -11.35 -9.07 17.15
CA SER A 135 -10.44 -9.83 18.03
C SER A 135 -9.46 -10.68 17.23
N ARG A 136 -9.92 -11.30 16.15
CA ARG A 136 -9.06 -12.09 15.26
C ARG A 136 -8.01 -11.23 14.58
N ILE A 137 -8.39 -10.08 14.03
CA ILE A 137 -7.46 -9.15 13.37
C ILE A 137 -6.50 -8.54 14.39
N PHE A 138 -6.99 -8.14 15.56
CA PHE A 138 -6.17 -7.59 16.63
C PHE A 138 -5.10 -8.57 17.07
N ARG A 139 -5.45 -9.83 17.30
CA ARG A 139 -4.50 -10.88 17.66
C ARG A 139 -3.47 -11.13 16.56
N ARG A 140 -3.88 -11.11 15.30
CA ARG A 140 -2.96 -11.26 14.16
C ARG A 140 -1.95 -10.11 14.11
N GLU A 141 -2.37 -8.89 14.37
CA GLU A 141 -1.52 -7.71 14.27
C GLU A 141 -0.63 -7.49 15.51
N THR A 142 -1.10 -7.86 16.71
CA THR A 142 -0.42 -7.57 17.98
C THR A 142 0.16 -8.81 18.66
N GLY A 143 -0.25 -10.00 18.28
CA GLY A 143 0.15 -11.26 18.91
C GLY A 143 -0.65 -11.64 20.15
N MET A 144 -1.60 -10.81 20.61
CA MET A 144 -2.43 -11.08 21.78
C MET A 144 -3.87 -10.63 21.59
N SER A 145 -4.79 -11.17 22.39
CA SER A 145 -6.20 -10.74 22.38
C SER A 145 -6.35 -9.31 22.89
N PRO A 146 -7.43 -8.60 22.52
CA PRO A 146 -7.71 -7.27 23.08
C PRO A 146 -7.77 -7.26 24.60
N GLU A 147 -8.38 -8.28 25.22
CA GLU A 147 -8.46 -8.41 26.69
C GLU A 147 -7.08 -8.58 27.32
N ALA A 148 -6.23 -9.43 26.73
CA ALA A 148 -4.86 -9.64 27.20
C ALA A 148 -4.05 -8.35 27.05
N TYR A 149 -4.22 -7.64 25.96
CA TYR A 149 -3.54 -6.36 25.73
C TYR A 149 -3.92 -5.31 26.80
N ARG A 150 -5.20 -5.21 27.14
CA ARG A 150 -5.67 -4.28 28.20
C ARG A 150 -5.06 -4.57 29.55
N ARG A 151 -4.85 -5.86 29.87
CA ARG A 151 -4.26 -6.29 31.15
C ARG A 151 -2.74 -6.20 31.21
N SER A 152 -2.10 -6.02 30.08
CA SER A 152 -0.63 -5.99 30.03
C SER A 152 -0.03 -4.62 30.51
#